data_56fd2cd1787b928d7501f792abcc9a53
#
_entry.id   56fd2cd1787b928d7501f792abcc9a53
#
_cell.length_a   1.000
_cell.length_b   1.000
_cell.length_c   1.000
_cell.angle_alpha   90.00
_cell.angle_beta   90.00
_cell.angle_gamma   90.00
#
_symmetry.space_group_name_H-M   'P 1'
#
loop_
_entity.id
_entity.type
_entity.pdbx_description
1 polymer ?
#
loop_
_entity_poly.entity_id
_entity_poly.type
_entity_poly.pdbx_seq_one_letter_code
_entity_poly.pdbx_strand_id
1 'polypeptide(L)'
;MSTKIAINGFGRIGRLALRRILEKGSDLEVVAINDLTDNEDLAYLLKYDSAQGRFPYSVEAKGDVLVVDGKEIKAFEEKDASKLPWDQLGVEFVLECTGFYNSAEKAQAHIDAGAKRVLISAPAKDQVTKTIVYGVNHQELSADDVIVSAASCTTNCLAPMVKVLNDEFGLKSGQMVTVHAYTATQKLQDSPGGRKNRAGAFSIIPASTGAAKAIGKVIPELDGKIDGAALRVPTITGSLTELYAVLDKEVTSEEINAAMKKHASDAFVYEEDEVVSADIIGYPAGSVFDATLTKVMGEGDDQIVLTAAWYDNEYGFTANMISTLEYFVDLN
;
A
#
# COMPACT_ATOMS: atom_id res chain seq x y z
N MET A 1 -8.19 -15.99 20.53
CA MET A 1 -9.19 -16.32 19.48
C MET A 1 -8.77 -15.53 18.25
N SER A 2 -8.79 -16.14 17.08
CA SER A 2 -8.47 -15.42 15.82
C SER A 2 -9.51 -14.33 15.55
N THR A 3 -9.06 -13.19 15.06
CA THR A 3 -9.96 -12.11 14.64
C THR A 3 -10.50 -12.39 13.24
N LYS A 4 -11.83 -12.43 13.12
CA LYS A 4 -12.50 -12.71 11.86
C LYS A 4 -12.53 -11.49 10.96
N ILE A 5 -12.02 -11.65 9.75
CA ILE A 5 -11.99 -10.58 8.74
C ILE A 5 -12.66 -11.01 7.44
N ALA A 6 -13.13 -10.05 6.67
CA ALA A 6 -13.57 -10.22 5.30
C ALA A 6 -12.76 -9.34 4.34
N ILE A 7 -12.62 -9.78 3.09
CA ILE A 7 -11.98 -9.02 2.03
C ILE A 7 -13.02 -8.66 0.98
N ASN A 8 -13.31 -7.39 0.81
CA ASN A 8 -14.18 -6.89 -0.24
C ASN A 8 -13.37 -6.40 -1.44
N GLY A 9 -13.51 -7.07 -2.58
CA GLY A 9 -12.63 -6.91 -3.73
C GLY A 9 -11.44 -7.89 -3.70
N PHE A 10 -11.55 -8.97 -4.44
CA PHE A 10 -10.53 -10.02 -4.49
C PHE A 10 -9.65 -9.89 -5.75
N GLY A 11 -9.35 -8.61 -6.11
CA GLY A 11 -8.40 -8.20 -7.13
C GLY A 11 -6.94 -8.42 -6.71
N ARG A 12 -6.00 -7.67 -7.30
CA ARG A 12 -4.56 -7.78 -6.96
C ARG A 12 -4.31 -7.69 -5.45
N ILE A 13 -4.76 -6.60 -4.82
CA ILE A 13 -4.48 -6.33 -3.39
C ILE A 13 -5.22 -7.32 -2.49
N GLY A 14 -6.49 -7.63 -2.74
CA GLY A 14 -7.25 -8.57 -1.92
C GLY A 14 -6.64 -9.98 -1.92
N ARG A 15 -6.20 -10.47 -3.10
CA ARG A 15 -5.51 -11.78 -3.19
C ARG A 15 -4.16 -11.77 -2.47
N LEU A 16 -3.39 -10.70 -2.62
CA LEU A 16 -2.10 -10.57 -1.93
C LEU A 16 -2.28 -10.41 -0.41
N ALA A 17 -3.36 -9.78 0.04
CA ALA A 17 -3.70 -9.72 1.46
C ALA A 17 -3.92 -11.12 2.06
N LEU A 18 -4.71 -11.97 1.39
CA LEU A 18 -4.90 -13.36 1.82
C LEU A 18 -3.57 -14.14 1.79
N ARG A 19 -2.77 -14.01 0.71
CA ARG A 19 -1.44 -14.64 0.65
C ARG A 19 -0.57 -14.21 1.82
N ARG A 20 -0.47 -12.90 2.08
CA ARG A 20 0.37 -12.36 3.15
C ARG A 20 -0.05 -12.83 4.54
N ILE A 21 -1.35 -12.88 4.82
CA ILE A 21 -1.90 -13.38 6.08
C ILE A 21 -1.47 -14.84 6.32
N LEU A 22 -1.58 -15.70 5.31
CA LEU A 22 -1.21 -17.10 5.41
C LEU A 22 0.32 -17.29 5.48
N GLU A 23 1.08 -16.60 4.65
CA GLU A 23 2.55 -16.70 4.61
C GLU A 23 3.21 -16.19 5.89
N LYS A 24 2.64 -15.16 6.51
CA LYS A 24 3.11 -14.62 7.79
C LYS A 24 2.71 -15.49 8.98
N GLY A 25 1.70 -16.35 8.83
CA GLY A 25 1.10 -17.09 9.95
C GLY A 25 0.36 -16.16 10.92
N SER A 26 -0.33 -15.16 10.40
CA SER A 26 -1.08 -14.17 11.18
C SER A 26 -2.27 -14.82 11.91
N ASP A 27 -2.63 -14.28 13.07
CA ASP A 27 -3.83 -14.68 13.84
C ASP A 27 -5.16 -14.18 13.22
N LEU A 28 -5.09 -13.50 12.07
CA LEU A 28 -6.25 -13.05 11.30
C LEU A 28 -6.90 -14.23 10.57
N GLU A 29 -8.20 -14.41 10.72
CA GLU A 29 -8.98 -15.44 10.04
C GLU A 29 -9.84 -14.82 8.93
N VAL A 30 -9.47 -15.06 7.67
CA VAL A 30 -10.29 -14.65 6.53
C VAL A 30 -11.48 -15.61 6.42
N VAL A 31 -12.67 -15.17 6.83
CA VAL A 31 -13.89 -15.98 6.81
C VAL A 31 -14.72 -15.78 5.54
N ALA A 32 -14.52 -14.65 4.85
CA ALA A 32 -15.25 -14.33 3.64
C ALA A 32 -14.46 -13.45 2.67
N ILE A 33 -14.77 -13.61 1.40
CA ILE A 33 -14.40 -12.69 0.32
C ILE A 33 -15.66 -12.27 -0.44
N ASN A 34 -15.62 -11.12 -1.08
CA ASN A 34 -16.64 -10.66 -2.03
C ASN A 34 -15.96 -10.09 -3.28
N ASP A 35 -16.36 -10.57 -4.45
CA ASP A 35 -15.92 -10.06 -5.75
C ASP A 35 -17.00 -10.38 -6.79
N LEU A 36 -17.05 -9.62 -7.90
CA LEU A 36 -18.03 -9.84 -8.98
C LEU A 36 -17.55 -10.83 -10.04
N THR A 37 -16.39 -11.43 -9.83
CA THR A 37 -15.78 -12.48 -10.66
C THR A 37 -16.19 -13.85 -10.12
N ASP A 38 -16.40 -14.83 -10.99
CA ASP A 38 -16.74 -16.19 -10.58
C ASP A 38 -15.61 -16.86 -9.73
N ASN A 39 -16.01 -17.81 -8.90
CA ASN A 39 -15.12 -18.41 -7.91
C ASN A 39 -14.00 -19.27 -8.52
N GLU A 40 -14.23 -19.90 -9.68
CA GLU A 40 -13.23 -20.67 -10.41
C GLU A 40 -12.09 -19.76 -10.88
N ASP A 41 -12.42 -18.62 -11.47
CA ASP A 41 -11.43 -17.61 -11.88
C ASP A 41 -10.72 -17.01 -10.67
N LEU A 42 -11.42 -16.71 -9.58
CA LEU A 42 -10.78 -16.21 -8.35
C LEU A 42 -9.80 -17.23 -7.77
N ALA A 43 -10.17 -18.52 -7.72
CA ALA A 43 -9.30 -19.60 -7.28
C ALA A 43 -8.07 -19.74 -8.19
N TYR A 44 -8.26 -19.66 -9.51
CA TYR A 44 -7.17 -19.71 -10.48
C TYR A 44 -6.20 -18.52 -10.31
N LEU A 45 -6.72 -17.30 -10.19
CA LEU A 45 -5.94 -16.09 -10.02
C LEU A 45 -5.25 -15.99 -8.64
N LEU A 46 -5.79 -16.62 -7.59
CA LEU A 46 -5.10 -16.76 -6.32
C LEU A 46 -3.94 -17.73 -6.40
N LYS A 47 -4.11 -18.84 -7.16
CA LYS A 47 -3.11 -19.89 -7.33
C LYS A 47 -1.91 -19.45 -8.18
N TYR A 48 -2.18 -18.71 -9.26
CA TYR A 48 -1.18 -18.31 -10.24
C TYR A 48 -1.12 -16.80 -10.38
N ASP A 49 0.06 -16.25 -10.19
CA ASP A 49 0.31 -14.81 -10.29
C ASP A 49 1.58 -14.55 -11.11
N SER A 50 1.45 -13.73 -12.16
CA SER A 50 2.56 -13.46 -13.07
C SER A 50 3.71 -12.66 -12.43
N ALA A 51 3.41 -11.85 -11.41
CA ALA A 51 4.40 -11.05 -10.70
C ALA A 51 4.92 -11.78 -9.45
N GLN A 52 3.97 -12.35 -8.65
CA GLN A 52 4.27 -12.92 -7.34
C GLN A 52 4.44 -14.44 -7.35
N GLY A 53 4.36 -15.05 -8.55
CA GLY A 53 4.55 -16.49 -8.70
C GLY A 53 3.40 -17.35 -8.17
N ARG A 54 3.67 -18.65 -8.14
CA ARG A 54 2.68 -19.65 -7.70
C ARG A 54 2.50 -19.61 -6.19
N PHE A 55 1.23 -19.58 -5.75
CA PHE A 55 0.89 -19.67 -4.34
C PHE A 55 1.18 -21.08 -3.79
N PRO A 56 1.88 -21.22 -2.65
CA PRO A 56 2.35 -22.52 -2.17
C PRO A 56 1.24 -23.38 -1.56
N TYR A 57 0.11 -22.80 -1.22
CA TYR A 57 -1.02 -23.50 -0.60
C TYR A 57 -2.00 -24.04 -1.63
N SER A 58 -2.79 -25.04 -1.24
CA SER A 58 -3.89 -25.56 -2.08
C SER A 58 -5.02 -24.54 -2.19
N VAL A 59 -5.61 -24.43 -3.38
CA VAL A 59 -6.76 -23.57 -3.65
C VAL A 59 -7.75 -24.30 -4.53
N GLU A 60 -9.01 -24.37 -4.12
CA GLU A 60 -10.11 -24.97 -4.88
C GLU A 60 -11.37 -24.09 -4.74
N ALA A 61 -12.13 -23.96 -5.83
CA ALA A 61 -13.49 -23.41 -5.78
C ALA A 61 -14.49 -24.56 -5.54
N LYS A 62 -15.42 -24.40 -4.60
CA LYS A 62 -16.49 -25.38 -4.31
C LYS A 62 -17.81 -24.64 -4.08
N GLY A 63 -18.55 -24.40 -5.16
CA GLY A 63 -19.81 -23.66 -5.09
C GLY A 63 -19.60 -22.23 -4.57
N ASP A 64 -20.17 -21.91 -3.40
CA ASP A 64 -20.12 -20.61 -2.76
C ASP A 64 -18.93 -20.42 -1.80
N VAL A 65 -17.91 -21.28 -1.89
CA VAL A 65 -16.70 -21.19 -1.07
C VAL A 65 -15.42 -21.33 -1.89
N LEU A 66 -14.36 -20.66 -1.45
CA LEU A 66 -12.99 -21.01 -1.79
C LEU A 66 -12.41 -21.86 -0.65
N VAL A 67 -11.84 -23.00 -0.98
CA VAL A 67 -11.10 -23.83 -0.02
C VAL A 67 -9.62 -23.54 -0.19
N VAL A 68 -9.02 -22.91 0.81
CA VAL A 68 -7.60 -22.51 0.80
C VAL A 68 -6.91 -23.19 1.96
N ASP A 69 -5.89 -24.00 1.66
CA ASP A 69 -5.17 -24.81 2.66
C ASP A 69 -6.11 -25.64 3.56
N GLY A 70 -7.16 -26.20 2.95
CA GLY A 70 -8.18 -27.00 3.63
C GLY A 70 -9.22 -26.20 4.43
N LYS A 71 -9.11 -24.87 4.51
CA LYS A 71 -10.07 -23.99 5.19
C LYS A 71 -11.06 -23.40 4.20
N GLU A 72 -12.34 -23.40 4.54
CA GLU A 72 -13.40 -22.79 3.73
C GLU A 72 -13.49 -21.28 3.99
N ILE A 73 -13.48 -20.50 2.92
CA ILE A 73 -13.71 -19.06 2.89
C ILE A 73 -14.99 -18.84 2.10
N LYS A 74 -16.02 -18.22 2.68
CA LYS A 74 -17.26 -17.89 1.98
C LYS A 74 -16.97 -16.89 0.85
N ALA A 75 -17.51 -17.14 -0.33
CA ALA A 75 -17.32 -16.31 -1.50
C ALA A 75 -18.67 -15.74 -1.95
N PHE A 76 -18.78 -14.42 -1.92
CA PHE A 76 -19.96 -13.68 -2.32
C PHE A 76 -19.74 -12.95 -3.64
N GLU A 77 -20.82 -12.73 -4.40
CA GLU A 77 -20.87 -11.93 -5.63
C GLU A 77 -21.92 -10.81 -5.46
N GLU A 78 -21.70 -9.94 -4.46
CA GLU A 78 -22.64 -8.87 -4.13
C GLU A 78 -22.04 -7.50 -4.46
N LYS A 79 -22.75 -6.73 -5.28
CA LYS A 79 -22.34 -5.38 -5.69
C LYS A 79 -22.56 -4.33 -4.59
N ASP A 80 -23.60 -4.51 -3.80
CA ASP A 80 -24.00 -3.60 -2.73
C ASP A 80 -23.49 -4.12 -1.38
N ALA A 81 -22.42 -3.54 -0.88
CA ALA A 81 -21.76 -4.00 0.32
C ALA A 81 -22.66 -4.00 1.57
N SER A 82 -23.73 -3.19 1.59
CA SER A 82 -24.70 -3.17 2.70
C SER A 82 -25.54 -4.44 2.84
N LYS A 83 -25.54 -5.29 1.80
CA LYS A 83 -26.26 -6.57 1.78
C LYS A 83 -25.40 -7.78 2.14
N LEU A 84 -24.12 -7.56 2.37
CA LEU A 84 -23.21 -8.63 2.75
C LEU A 84 -23.47 -9.07 4.20
N PRO A 85 -23.42 -10.37 4.51
CA PRO A 85 -23.86 -10.90 5.81
C PRO A 85 -22.73 -10.85 6.87
N TRP A 86 -22.08 -9.69 7.05
CA TRP A 86 -20.94 -9.57 7.94
C TRP A 86 -21.28 -9.87 9.40
N ASP A 87 -22.44 -9.46 9.88
CA ASP A 87 -22.93 -9.77 11.24
C ASP A 87 -23.10 -11.27 11.46
N GLN A 88 -23.69 -11.99 10.49
CA GLN A 88 -23.96 -13.44 10.58
C GLN A 88 -22.67 -14.25 10.59
N LEU A 89 -21.62 -13.76 9.94
CA LEU A 89 -20.31 -14.40 9.89
C LEU A 89 -19.42 -13.98 11.08
N GLY A 90 -19.84 -12.99 11.84
CA GLY A 90 -19.07 -12.41 12.95
C GLY A 90 -17.83 -11.69 12.47
N VAL A 91 -17.89 -11.04 11.30
CA VAL A 91 -16.80 -10.26 10.76
C VAL A 91 -16.52 -9.03 11.63
N GLU A 92 -15.32 -8.91 12.13
CA GLU A 92 -14.89 -7.77 12.92
C GLU A 92 -14.29 -6.67 12.05
N PHE A 93 -13.46 -7.04 11.09
CA PHE A 93 -12.83 -6.10 10.17
C PHE A 93 -13.11 -6.44 8.72
N VAL A 94 -13.32 -5.41 7.90
CA VAL A 94 -13.33 -5.53 6.44
C VAL A 94 -12.09 -4.86 5.87
N LEU A 95 -11.33 -5.61 5.05
CA LEU A 95 -10.36 -5.05 4.12
C LEU A 95 -11.10 -4.63 2.85
N GLU A 96 -11.22 -3.32 2.63
CA GLU A 96 -11.86 -2.76 1.44
C GLU A 96 -10.84 -2.60 0.31
N CYS A 97 -10.87 -3.50 -0.66
CA CYS A 97 -9.90 -3.62 -1.75
C CYS A 97 -10.51 -3.38 -3.15
N THR A 98 -11.77 -2.94 -3.24
CA THR A 98 -12.41 -2.67 -4.55
C THR A 98 -11.98 -1.35 -5.18
N GLY A 99 -11.54 -0.38 -4.37
CA GLY A 99 -11.31 1.00 -4.78
C GLY A 99 -12.61 1.80 -5.01
N PHE A 100 -13.78 1.23 -4.71
CA PHE A 100 -15.08 1.89 -4.83
C PHE A 100 -15.51 2.57 -3.53
N TYR A 101 -15.37 1.87 -2.38
CA TYR A 101 -15.78 2.34 -1.06
C TYR A 101 -14.63 3.07 -0.33
N ASN A 102 -14.02 4.06 -0.97
CA ASN A 102 -12.82 4.75 -0.51
C ASN A 102 -13.09 6.12 0.15
N SER A 103 -14.17 6.23 0.90
CA SER A 103 -14.51 7.34 1.79
C SER A 103 -15.28 6.82 2.99
N ALA A 104 -15.28 7.54 4.11
CA ALA A 104 -16.07 7.17 5.29
C ALA A 104 -17.55 6.95 4.95
N GLU A 105 -18.16 7.88 4.19
CA GLU A 105 -19.55 7.79 3.74
C GLU A 105 -19.84 6.48 2.99
N LYS A 106 -19.00 6.12 2.04
CA LYS A 106 -19.19 4.89 1.25
C LYS A 106 -18.89 3.63 2.04
N ALA A 107 -17.79 3.62 2.79
CA ALA A 107 -17.38 2.47 3.57
C ALA A 107 -18.33 2.17 4.73
N GLN A 108 -19.18 3.14 5.12
CA GLN A 108 -20.26 2.94 6.07
C GLN A 108 -21.16 1.74 5.70
N ALA A 109 -21.32 1.43 4.41
CA ALA A 109 -22.07 0.26 3.95
C ALA A 109 -21.60 -1.06 4.58
N HIS A 110 -20.32 -1.21 4.88
CA HIS A 110 -19.79 -2.38 5.57
C HIS A 110 -20.16 -2.42 7.06
N ILE A 111 -20.21 -1.25 7.69
CA ILE A 111 -20.65 -1.11 9.10
C ILE A 111 -22.13 -1.42 9.20
N ASP A 112 -22.93 -0.90 8.25
CA ASP A 112 -24.38 -1.17 8.16
C ASP A 112 -24.66 -2.67 7.93
N ALA A 113 -23.75 -3.38 7.25
CA ALA A 113 -23.77 -4.83 7.06
C ALA A 113 -23.32 -5.64 8.29
N GLY A 114 -22.86 -4.96 9.35
CA GLY A 114 -22.51 -5.57 10.64
C GLY A 114 -21.01 -5.76 10.92
N ALA A 115 -20.13 -5.29 10.04
CA ALA A 115 -18.71 -5.23 10.38
C ALA A 115 -18.45 -4.17 11.48
N LYS A 116 -17.47 -4.42 12.35
CA LYS A 116 -17.13 -3.44 13.40
C LYS A 116 -16.23 -2.31 12.87
N ARG A 117 -15.33 -2.63 11.93
CA ARG A 117 -14.31 -1.71 11.40
C ARG A 117 -13.99 -1.98 9.94
N VAL A 118 -13.47 -0.95 9.26
CA VAL A 118 -13.04 -1.03 7.86
C VAL A 118 -11.64 -0.44 7.70
N LEU A 119 -10.75 -1.19 7.06
CA LEU A 119 -9.47 -0.70 6.57
C LEU A 119 -9.52 -0.60 5.03
N ILE A 120 -9.43 0.63 4.52
CA ILE A 120 -9.47 0.92 3.08
C ILE A 120 -8.06 0.80 2.49
N SER A 121 -7.89 -0.02 1.46
CA SER A 121 -6.61 -0.28 0.76
C SER A 121 -6.23 0.80 -0.27
N ALA A 122 -6.73 2.01 -0.11
CA ALA A 122 -6.53 3.12 -1.05
C ALA A 122 -6.56 4.46 -0.30
N PRO A 123 -6.01 5.54 -0.88
CA PRO A 123 -6.16 6.88 -0.32
C PRO A 123 -7.64 7.26 -0.17
N ALA A 124 -8.02 7.71 1.01
CA ALA A 124 -9.36 8.22 1.25
C ALA A 124 -9.66 9.45 0.39
N LYS A 125 -10.85 9.48 -0.21
CA LYS A 125 -11.32 10.58 -1.08
C LYS A 125 -12.00 11.71 -0.31
N ASP A 126 -12.11 11.57 0.99
CA ASP A 126 -12.60 12.61 1.89
C ASP A 126 -11.47 13.16 2.79
N GLN A 127 -11.84 14.09 3.69
CA GLN A 127 -10.91 14.71 4.63
C GLN A 127 -11.07 14.17 6.07
N VAL A 128 -12.10 13.36 6.31
CA VAL A 128 -12.43 12.88 7.67
C VAL A 128 -11.84 11.51 7.96
N THR A 129 -11.63 10.69 6.92
CA THR A 129 -11.03 9.37 7.07
C THR A 129 -9.56 9.50 7.44
N LYS A 130 -9.20 9.00 8.63
CA LYS A 130 -7.82 8.96 9.11
C LYS A 130 -6.96 8.14 8.13
N THR A 131 -5.80 8.67 7.79
CA THR A 131 -4.85 8.03 6.88
C THR A 131 -3.64 7.53 7.66
N ILE A 132 -3.36 6.25 7.59
CA ILE A 132 -2.33 5.57 8.38
C ILE A 132 -1.27 4.97 7.46
N VAL A 133 -0.01 5.19 7.81
CA VAL A 133 1.16 4.50 7.27
C VAL A 133 1.85 3.79 8.44
N TYR A 134 1.90 2.46 8.37
CA TYR A 134 2.58 1.67 9.40
C TYR A 134 4.06 2.03 9.49
N GLY A 135 4.57 2.16 10.71
CA GLY A 135 5.94 2.62 10.95
C GLY A 135 6.10 4.14 10.99
N VAL A 136 5.06 4.92 10.61
CA VAL A 136 5.11 6.39 10.59
C VAL A 136 4.15 7.00 11.60
N ASN A 137 2.85 6.79 11.43
CA ASN A 137 1.81 7.35 12.30
C ASN A 137 0.78 6.31 12.78
N HIS A 138 1.10 5.01 12.70
CA HIS A 138 0.16 3.96 13.15
C HIS A 138 -0.22 4.08 14.63
N GLN A 139 0.62 4.69 15.45
CA GLN A 139 0.33 4.96 16.86
C GLN A 139 -0.79 5.99 17.08
N GLU A 140 -1.21 6.70 16.04
CA GLU A 140 -2.39 7.58 16.06
C GLU A 140 -3.72 6.82 15.98
N LEU A 141 -3.68 5.52 15.63
CA LEU A 141 -4.85 4.66 15.70
C LEU A 141 -5.32 4.49 17.15
N SER A 142 -6.61 4.49 17.32
CA SER A 142 -7.27 4.25 18.61
C SER A 142 -8.37 3.19 18.47
N ALA A 143 -8.80 2.66 19.60
CA ALA A 143 -9.94 1.73 19.65
C ALA A 143 -11.26 2.35 19.19
N ASP A 144 -11.37 3.67 19.15
CA ASP A 144 -12.56 4.39 18.70
C ASP A 144 -12.61 4.62 17.19
N ASP A 145 -11.51 4.38 16.48
CA ASP A 145 -11.48 4.51 15.03
C ASP A 145 -12.31 3.38 14.38
N VAL A 146 -13.17 3.73 13.43
CA VAL A 146 -14.08 2.78 12.77
C VAL A 146 -13.70 2.53 11.31
N ILE A 147 -13.42 3.60 10.57
CA ILE A 147 -13.05 3.54 9.15
C ILE A 147 -11.75 4.30 8.97
N VAL A 148 -10.71 3.59 8.51
CA VAL A 148 -9.38 4.17 8.28
C VAL A 148 -8.84 3.77 6.92
N SER A 149 -7.90 4.56 6.41
CA SER A 149 -7.23 4.33 5.13
C SER A 149 -5.76 3.93 5.36
N ALA A 150 -5.30 2.89 4.66
CA ALA A 150 -3.89 2.50 4.62
C ALA A 150 -3.05 3.34 3.63
N ALA A 151 -3.54 4.51 3.20
CA ALA A 151 -2.90 5.37 2.22
C ALA A 151 -2.71 4.71 0.83
N SER A 152 -1.69 5.16 0.07
CA SER A 152 -1.28 4.54 -1.19
C SER A 152 0.06 3.83 -1.06
N CYS A 153 0.38 2.96 -2.02
CA CYS A 153 1.68 2.31 -2.09
C CYS A 153 2.84 3.33 -2.12
N THR A 154 2.72 4.38 -2.92
CA THR A 154 3.73 5.44 -3.01
C THR A 154 3.84 6.25 -1.70
N THR A 155 2.72 6.51 -1.02
CA THR A 155 2.75 7.19 0.29
C THR A 155 3.43 6.30 1.35
N ASN A 156 3.18 4.98 1.33
CA ASN A 156 3.84 4.03 2.22
C ASN A 156 5.37 3.98 1.99
N CYS A 157 5.81 4.16 0.75
CA CYS A 157 7.23 4.22 0.43
C CYS A 157 7.86 5.57 0.86
N LEU A 158 7.21 6.69 0.54
CA LEU A 158 7.75 8.04 0.73
C LEU A 158 7.75 8.46 2.20
N ALA A 159 6.68 8.18 2.96
CA ALA A 159 6.48 8.73 4.28
C ALA A 159 7.57 8.37 5.32
N PRO A 160 8.07 7.13 5.42
CA PRO A 160 9.14 6.81 6.35
C PRO A 160 10.43 7.61 6.06
N MET A 161 10.81 7.69 4.78
CA MET A 161 12.00 8.44 4.33
C MET A 161 11.87 9.93 4.66
N VAL A 162 10.72 10.52 4.36
CA VAL A 162 10.42 11.93 4.67
C VAL A 162 10.41 12.18 6.16
N LYS A 163 9.85 11.25 6.95
CA LYS A 163 9.82 11.36 8.42
C LYS A 163 11.23 11.42 9.00
N VAL A 164 12.12 10.53 8.58
CA VAL A 164 13.52 10.53 9.05
C VAL A 164 14.22 11.85 8.67
N LEU A 165 14.08 12.32 7.43
CA LEU A 165 14.68 13.59 7.01
C LEU A 165 14.15 14.77 7.83
N ASN A 166 12.86 14.80 8.10
CA ASN A 166 12.25 15.87 8.89
C ASN A 166 12.69 15.84 10.36
N ASP A 167 12.64 14.67 10.99
CA ASP A 167 12.93 14.52 12.42
C ASP A 167 14.41 14.78 12.74
N GLU A 168 15.33 14.32 11.90
CA GLU A 168 16.78 14.42 12.17
C GLU A 168 17.36 15.74 11.64
N PHE A 169 16.87 16.26 10.52
CA PHE A 169 17.52 17.38 9.81
C PHE A 169 16.62 18.59 9.54
N GLY A 170 15.31 18.45 9.72
CA GLY A 170 14.31 19.48 9.37
C GLY A 170 14.10 19.58 7.85
N LEU A 171 12.89 19.29 7.38
CA LEU A 171 12.56 19.36 5.95
C LEU A 171 11.87 20.69 5.62
N LYS A 172 12.53 21.55 4.83
CA LYS A 172 11.98 22.81 4.35
C LYS A 172 10.99 22.61 3.20
N SER A 173 11.43 21.88 2.18
CA SER A 173 10.63 21.56 0.99
C SER A 173 11.18 20.35 0.26
N GLY A 174 10.35 19.74 -0.59
CA GLY A 174 10.79 18.60 -1.40
C GLY A 174 9.99 18.42 -2.68
N GLN A 175 10.66 17.92 -3.70
CA GLN A 175 10.06 17.49 -4.97
C GLN A 175 10.27 15.98 -5.13
N MET A 176 9.20 15.20 -5.22
CA MET A 176 9.30 13.76 -5.43
C MET A 176 8.97 13.37 -6.87
N VAL A 177 9.63 12.34 -7.35
CA VAL A 177 9.26 11.65 -8.59
C VAL A 177 9.15 10.16 -8.29
N THR A 178 8.01 9.55 -8.63
CA THR A 178 7.93 8.10 -8.59
C THR A 178 7.98 7.49 -9.98
N VAL A 179 8.95 6.61 -10.21
CA VAL A 179 9.03 5.71 -11.36
C VAL A 179 8.23 4.46 -10.99
N HIS A 180 6.97 4.43 -11.46
CA HIS A 180 5.97 3.48 -10.98
C HIS A 180 5.63 2.43 -12.03
N ALA A 181 5.61 1.17 -11.63
CA ALA A 181 5.13 0.09 -12.47
C ALA A 181 3.71 0.37 -13.01
N TYR A 182 3.38 -0.15 -14.18
CA TYR A 182 2.01 -0.04 -14.70
C TYR A 182 1.03 -0.79 -13.78
N THR A 183 -0.24 -0.42 -13.81
CA THR A 183 -1.30 -1.04 -13.01
C THR A 183 -2.45 -1.48 -13.91
N ALA A 184 -3.37 -2.29 -13.38
CA ALA A 184 -4.52 -2.84 -14.12
C ALA A 184 -5.42 -1.79 -14.79
N THR A 185 -5.36 -0.53 -14.38
CA THR A 185 -6.11 0.56 -15.00
C THR A 185 -5.51 1.05 -16.32
N GLN A 186 -4.23 0.73 -16.60
CA GLN A 186 -3.56 1.13 -17.83
C GLN A 186 -3.90 0.19 -18.98
N LYS A 187 -3.90 0.73 -20.20
CA LYS A 187 -4.28 0.00 -21.41
C LYS A 187 -3.10 -0.76 -21.98
N LEU A 188 -3.35 -1.98 -22.52
CA LEU A 188 -2.35 -2.73 -23.28
C LEU A 188 -2.04 -2.07 -24.62
N GLN A 189 -3.08 -1.58 -25.30
CA GLN A 189 -2.98 -0.89 -26.58
C GLN A 189 -3.52 0.53 -26.48
N ASP A 190 -3.06 1.40 -27.38
CA ASP A 190 -3.52 2.79 -27.44
C ASP A 190 -5.03 2.86 -27.59
N SER A 191 -5.66 3.68 -26.76
CA SER A 191 -7.11 3.87 -26.78
C SER A 191 -7.48 5.34 -26.52
N PRO A 192 -8.70 5.76 -26.84
CA PRO A 192 -9.15 7.14 -26.58
C PRO A 192 -9.00 7.55 -25.12
N GLY A 193 -8.64 8.80 -24.86
CA GLY A 193 -8.52 9.36 -23.52
C GLY A 193 -7.16 9.99 -23.21
N GLY A 194 -6.36 10.26 -24.25
CA GLY A 194 -5.08 10.97 -24.14
C GLY A 194 -3.95 10.10 -23.58
N ARG A 195 -2.89 10.76 -23.09
CA ARG A 195 -1.62 10.12 -22.68
C ARG A 195 -1.79 8.94 -21.71
N LYS A 196 -2.73 9.02 -20.76
CA LYS A 196 -2.96 7.97 -19.76
C LYS A 196 -3.45 6.63 -20.34
N ASN A 197 -4.00 6.67 -21.56
CA ASN A 197 -4.56 5.51 -22.26
C ASN A 197 -3.64 4.99 -23.39
N ARG A 198 -2.37 5.40 -23.40
CA ARG A 198 -1.34 4.80 -24.26
C ARG A 198 -0.91 3.44 -23.68
N ALA A 199 -0.28 2.62 -24.53
CA ALA A 199 0.18 1.27 -24.19
C ALA A 199 1.13 1.27 -22.96
N GLY A 200 0.63 0.84 -21.81
CA GLY A 200 1.33 0.93 -20.53
C GLY A 200 2.53 0.00 -20.40
N ALA A 201 2.45 -1.19 -21.01
CA ALA A 201 3.55 -2.16 -21.01
C ALA A 201 4.65 -1.85 -22.06
N PHE A 202 4.55 -0.72 -22.76
CA PHE A 202 5.49 -0.32 -23.80
C PHE A 202 6.01 1.13 -23.67
N SER A 203 5.29 1.99 -22.96
CA SER A 203 5.54 3.43 -22.93
C SER A 203 5.89 3.93 -21.53
N ILE A 204 6.77 4.94 -21.43
CA ILE A 204 6.89 5.78 -20.24
C ILE A 204 5.76 6.81 -20.30
N ILE A 205 4.87 6.79 -19.31
CA ILE A 205 3.67 7.64 -19.29
C ILE A 205 3.70 8.59 -18.09
N PRO A 206 3.93 9.90 -18.30
CA PRO A 206 3.79 10.89 -17.25
C PRO A 206 2.36 10.93 -16.69
N ALA A 207 2.25 10.94 -15.37
CA ALA A 207 0.99 10.95 -14.64
C ALA A 207 1.08 11.86 -13.40
N SER A 208 -0.06 12.30 -12.90
CA SER A 208 -0.14 12.95 -11.59
C SER A 208 -0.12 11.91 -10.47
N THR A 209 0.33 12.31 -9.30
CA THR A 209 0.24 11.52 -8.07
C THR A 209 -0.31 12.37 -6.93
N GLY A 210 -1.14 11.76 -6.09
CA GLY A 210 -1.59 12.38 -4.84
C GLY A 210 -0.71 12.02 -3.63
N ALA A 211 0.35 11.22 -3.86
CA ALA A 211 1.16 10.68 -2.76
C ALA A 211 1.91 11.78 -1.98
N ALA A 212 2.46 12.78 -2.67
CA ALA A 212 3.12 13.92 -2.04
C ALA A 212 2.16 14.70 -1.13
N LYS A 213 0.95 15.00 -1.63
CA LYS A 213 -0.09 15.69 -0.85
C LYS A 213 -0.59 14.86 0.33
N ALA A 214 -0.57 13.53 0.21
CA ALA A 214 -0.97 12.64 1.30
C ALA A 214 0.02 12.63 2.46
N ILE A 215 1.26 13.11 2.27
CA ILE A 215 2.24 13.26 3.35
C ILE A 215 1.70 14.19 4.45
N GLY A 216 1.06 15.31 4.10
CA GLY A 216 0.45 16.21 5.09
C GLY A 216 -0.68 15.58 5.92
N LYS A 217 -1.31 14.48 5.44
CA LYS A 217 -2.29 13.72 6.22
C LYS A 217 -1.64 12.76 7.22
N VAL A 218 -0.39 12.36 6.99
CA VAL A 218 0.38 11.39 7.79
C VAL A 218 1.37 12.08 8.70
N ILE A 219 1.94 13.21 8.24
CA ILE A 219 2.90 14.05 8.95
C ILE A 219 2.43 15.50 8.80
N PRO A 220 1.53 15.99 9.67
CA PRO A 220 0.83 17.28 9.50
C PRO A 220 1.72 18.49 9.33
N GLU A 221 2.89 18.54 9.99
CA GLU A 221 3.86 19.64 9.86
C GLU A 221 4.50 19.75 8.47
N LEU A 222 4.33 18.75 7.61
CA LEU A 222 4.83 18.75 6.23
C LEU A 222 3.73 19.04 5.21
N ASP A 223 2.53 19.43 5.63
CA ASP A 223 1.47 19.79 4.70
C ASP A 223 1.90 20.96 3.80
N GLY A 224 1.75 20.76 2.48
CA GLY A 224 2.15 21.74 1.46
C GLY A 224 3.66 21.85 1.18
N LYS A 225 4.53 21.17 1.95
CA LYS A 225 5.99 21.25 1.75
C LYS A 225 6.51 20.31 0.65
N ILE A 226 5.75 19.30 0.26
CA ILE A 226 6.16 18.32 -0.74
C ILE A 226 5.15 18.28 -1.89
N ASP A 227 5.66 18.35 -3.12
CA ASP A 227 4.88 18.11 -4.33
C ASP A 227 5.57 17.02 -5.19
N GLY A 228 4.92 16.56 -6.26
CA GLY A 228 5.54 15.53 -7.08
C GLY A 228 4.75 15.06 -8.28
N ALA A 229 5.41 14.20 -9.03
CA ALA A 229 4.89 13.58 -10.24
C ALA A 229 5.14 12.08 -10.27
N ALA A 230 4.45 11.39 -11.17
CA ALA A 230 4.66 9.96 -11.44
C ALA A 230 5.03 9.74 -12.91
N LEU A 231 5.90 8.76 -13.14
CA LEU A 231 6.17 8.18 -14.44
C LEU A 231 5.74 6.73 -14.41
N ARG A 232 4.74 6.34 -15.19
CA ARG A 232 4.42 4.92 -15.37
C ARG A 232 5.40 4.30 -16.36
N VAL A 233 5.96 3.15 -15.99
CA VAL A 233 7.00 2.47 -16.77
C VAL A 233 6.60 1.02 -17.09
N PRO A 234 7.19 0.40 -18.15
CA PRO A 234 6.87 -0.96 -18.58
C PRO A 234 7.44 -2.05 -17.65
N THR A 235 7.16 -1.99 -16.36
CA THR A 235 7.47 -3.03 -15.37
C THR A 235 6.19 -3.54 -14.75
N ILE A 236 6.14 -4.82 -14.39
CA ILE A 236 4.93 -5.46 -13.87
C ILE A 236 4.65 -5.04 -12.43
N THR A 237 5.69 -4.95 -11.61
CA THR A 237 5.73 -4.41 -10.25
C THR A 237 7.18 -4.06 -9.91
N GLY A 238 7.44 -3.46 -8.75
CA GLY A 238 8.75 -2.90 -8.41
C GLY A 238 8.87 -1.46 -8.91
N SER A 239 8.65 -0.52 -8.00
CA SER A 239 8.61 0.93 -8.24
C SER A 239 9.70 1.61 -7.42
N LEU A 240 10.14 2.79 -7.87
CA LEU A 240 11.13 3.62 -7.21
C LEU A 240 10.56 5.01 -6.94
N THR A 241 10.77 5.55 -5.74
CA THR A 241 10.49 6.95 -5.43
C THR A 241 11.78 7.68 -5.13
N GLU A 242 12.05 8.75 -5.86
CA GLU A 242 13.11 9.71 -5.57
C GLU A 242 12.53 10.95 -4.90
N LEU A 243 13.25 11.48 -3.92
CA LEU A 243 12.94 12.74 -3.26
C LEU A 243 14.15 13.67 -3.32
N TYR A 244 13.96 14.84 -3.92
CA TYR A 244 14.87 15.96 -3.91
C TYR A 244 14.42 16.89 -2.80
N ALA A 245 15.22 17.08 -1.75
CA ALA A 245 14.82 17.80 -0.54
C ALA A 245 15.80 18.92 -0.21
N VAL A 246 15.26 20.03 0.32
CA VAL A 246 16.01 21.07 1.00
C VAL A 246 15.79 20.91 2.49
N LEU A 247 16.86 20.82 3.27
CA LEU A 247 16.84 20.60 4.70
C LEU A 247 17.20 21.87 5.47
N ASP A 248 16.90 21.91 6.78
CA ASP A 248 17.31 23.01 7.66
C ASP A 248 18.79 22.93 8.04
N LYS A 249 19.33 21.71 8.10
CA LYS A 249 20.73 21.45 8.44
C LYS A 249 21.52 21.12 7.17
N GLU A 250 22.75 21.59 7.11
CA GLU A 250 23.73 21.08 6.15
C GLU A 250 24.16 19.68 6.54
N VAL A 251 24.23 18.77 5.57
CA VAL A 251 24.45 17.34 5.79
C VAL A 251 25.35 16.73 4.73
N THR A 252 25.90 15.54 5.04
CA THR A 252 26.60 14.66 4.08
C THR A 252 25.73 13.47 3.72
N SER A 253 26.09 12.76 2.66
CA SER A 253 25.43 11.49 2.29
C SER A 253 25.56 10.43 3.38
N GLU A 254 26.70 10.39 4.06
CA GLU A 254 26.98 9.48 5.16
C GLU A 254 26.08 9.73 6.38
N GLU A 255 25.85 11.01 6.72
CA GLU A 255 24.93 11.39 7.81
C GLU A 255 23.47 11.03 7.48
N ILE A 256 23.04 11.27 6.24
CA ILE A 256 21.71 10.82 5.78
C ILE A 256 21.58 9.31 5.90
N ASN A 257 22.54 8.55 5.34
CA ASN A 257 22.51 7.09 5.35
C ASN A 257 22.55 6.54 6.79
N ALA A 258 23.35 7.14 7.66
CA ALA A 258 23.39 6.76 9.07
C ALA A 258 22.04 6.98 9.79
N ALA A 259 21.37 8.11 9.50
CA ALA A 259 20.04 8.39 10.04
C ALA A 259 19.01 7.39 9.53
N MET A 260 18.98 7.10 8.21
CA MET A 260 18.07 6.12 7.62
C MET A 260 18.30 4.72 8.23
N LYS A 261 19.56 4.30 8.36
CA LYS A 261 19.92 3.01 8.97
C LYS A 261 19.49 2.91 10.44
N LYS A 262 19.61 4.00 11.20
CA LYS A 262 19.18 4.08 12.61
C LYS A 262 17.66 3.89 12.77
N HIS A 263 16.88 4.37 11.82
CA HIS A 263 15.41 4.29 11.82
C HIS A 263 14.84 3.12 11.02
N ALA A 264 15.71 2.21 10.52
CA ALA A 264 15.28 1.03 9.79
C ALA A 264 14.41 0.11 10.66
N SER A 265 13.45 -0.53 10.01
CA SER A 265 12.49 -1.46 10.62
C SER A 265 11.97 -2.45 9.56
N ASP A 266 11.11 -3.39 9.96
CA ASP A 266 10.45 -4.31 8.98
C ASP A 266 9.58 -3.58 7.94
N ALA A 267 9.09 -2.38 8.25
CA ALA A 267 8.30 -1.56 7.33
C ALA A 267 9.13 -0.58 6.49
N PHE A 268 10.31 -0.22 6.98
CA PHE A 268 11.28 0.68 6.36
C PHE A 268 12.67 0.07 6.39
N VAL A 269 13.03 -0.62 5.34
CA VAL A 269 14.29 -1.36 5.23
C VAL A 269 15.39 -0.47 4.70
N TYR A 270 16.61 -0.68 5.19
CA TYR A 270 17.82 -0.03 4.72
C TYR A 270 18.62 -1.01 3.86
N GLU A 271 18.84 -0.65 2.58
CA GLU A 271 19.50 -1.47 1.58
C GLU A 271 20.85 -0.86 1.20
N GLU A 272 21.91 -1.69 1.16
CA GLU A 272 23.27 -1.30 0.80
C GLU A 272 23.74 -1.95 -0.53
N ASP A 273 22.96 -2.89 -1.06
CA ASP A 273 23.23 -3.52 -2.36
C ASP A 273 22.64 -2.69 -3.51
N GLU A 274 23.25 -2.77 -4.69
CA GLU A 274 22.79 -2.11 -5.91
C GLU A 274 21.62 -2.89 -6.53
N VAL A 275 20.44 -2.83 -5.89
CA VAL A 275 19.23 -3.54 -6.32
C VAL A 275 18.50 -2.83 -7.47
N VAL A 276 17.69 -3.60 -8.19
CA VAL A 276 16.82 -3.11 -9.27
C VAL A 276 15.37 -3.53 -9.03
N SER A 277 14.44 -3.03 -9.84
CA SER A 277 13.00 -3.28 -9.69
C SER A 277 12.62 -4.76 -9.59
N ALA A 278 13.37 -5.65 -10.24
CA ALA A 278 13.11 -7.10 -10.21
C ALA A 278 13.41 -7.72 -8.83
N ASP A 279 14.39 -7.19 -8.10
CA ASP A 279 14.79 -7.68 -6.78
C ASP A 279 13.77 -7.28 -5.69
N ILE A 280 12.93 -6.31 -6.00
CA ILE A 280 11.90 -5.76 -5.10
C ILE A 280 10.58 -6.55 -5.19
N ILE A 281 10.42 -7.40 -6.21
CA ILE A 281 9.19 -8.20 -6.38
C ILE A 281 9.02 -9.14 -5.19
N GLY A 282 7.87 -9.05 -4.51
CA GLY A 282 7.57 -9.86 -3.32
C GLY A 282 8.26 -9.38 -2.04
N TYR A 283 8.95 -8.25 -2.05
CA TYR A 283 9.58 -7.71 -0.85
C TYR A 283 8.52 -7.22 0.15
N PRO A 284 8.50 -7.73 1.40
CA PRO A 284 7.38 -7.51 2.34
C PRO A 284 7.54 -6.23 3.18
N ALA A 285 8.10 -5.16 2.62
CA ALA A 285 8.22 -3.86 3.27
C ALA A 285 7.57 -2.76 2.44
N GLY A 286 6.97 -1.78 3.11
CA GLY A 286 6.36 -0.63 2.45
C GLY A 286 7.38 0.28 1.76
N SER A 287 8.62 0.29 2.25
CA SER A 287 9.72 1.12 1.75
C SER A 287 11.07 0.42 1.95
N VAL A 288 11.90 0.41 0.91
CA VAL A 288 13.26 -0.12 0.92
C VAL A 288 14.19 1.02 0.51
N PHE A 289 14.77 1.69 1.49
CA PHE A 289 15.67 2.82 1.27
C PHE A 289 16.98 2.34 0.63
N ASP A 290 17.34 2.91 -0.50
CA ASP A 290 18.56 2.58 -1.23
C ASP A 290 19.68 3.56 -0.87
N ALA A 291 20.61 3.12 -0.02
CA ALA A 291 21.72 3.94 0.44
C ALA A 291 22.73 4.28 -0.68
N THR A 292 22.76 3.49 -1.74
CA THR A 292 23.68 3.67 -2.87
C THR A 292 23.30 4.84 -3.76
N LEU A 293 22.03 5.26 -3.70
CA LEU A 293 21.47 6.36 -4.50
C LEU A 293 21.48 7.71 -3.76
N THR A 294 21.86 7.76 -2.49
CA THR A 294 21.92 9.02 -1.73
C THR A 294 22.96 9.97 -2.30
N LYS A 295 22.58 11.19 -2.60
CA LYS A 295 23.48 12.26 -3.10
C LYS A 295 23.19 13.57 -2.41
N VAL A 296 24.24 14.31 -2.14
CA VAL A 296 24.19 15.68 -1.62
C VAL A 296 24.90 16.58 -2.61
N MET A 297 24.22 17.66 -3.03
CA MET A 297 24.74 18.64 -4.00
C MET A 297 24.61 20.03 -3.42
N GLY A 298 25.60 20.91 -3.69
CA GLY A 298 25.64 22.28 -3.16
C GLY A 298 26.13 22.34 -1.71
N GLU A 299 26.16 23.54 -1.17
CA GLU A 299 26.60 23.85 0.19
C GLU A 299 25.65 24.87 0.82
N GLY A 300 25.56 24.90 2.15
CA GLY A 300 24.74 25.83 2.91
C GLY A 300 23.26 25.80 2.49
N ASP A 301 22.67 26.97 2.31
CA ASP A 301 21.23 27.10 1.95
C ASP A 301 20.89 26.62 0.52
N ASP A 302 21.90 26.43 -0.34
CA ASP A 302 21.73 25.92 -1.71
C ASP A 302 21.86 24.38 -1.78
N GLN A 303 22.02 23.71 -0.63
CA GLN A 303 22.18 22.27 -0.58
C GLN A 303 20.88 21.55 -0.94
N ILE A 304 20.96 20.58 -1.87
CA ILE A 304 19.89 19.69 -2.27
C ILE A 304 20.30 18.26 -1.96
N VAL A 305 19.45 17.56 -1.25
CA VAL A 305 19.62 16.14 -0.92
C VAL A 305 18.72 15.31 -1.82
N LEU A 306 19.30 14.33 -2.53
CA LEU A 306 18.58 13.26 -3.21
C LEU A 306 18.59 12.00 -2.33
N THR A 307 17.41 11.48 -2.07
CA THR A 307 17.20 10.16 -1.46
C THR A 307 16.26 9.33 -2.31
N ALA A 308 16.40 8.00 -2.27
CA ALA A 308 15.58 7.10 -3.06
C ALA A 308 15.15 5.89 -2.25
N ALA A 309 13.95 5.38 -2.52
CA ALA A 309 13.44 4.16 -1.92
C ALA A 309 12.64 3.34 -2.93
N TRP A 310 12.87 2.04 -2.92
CA TRP A 310 12.14 1.05 -3.70
C TRP A 310 10.91 0.55 -2.94
N TYR A 311 9.94 0.03 -3.67
CA TYR A 311 8.77 -0.64 -3.09
C TYR A 311 8.11 -1.57 -4.10
N ASP A 312 7.74 -2.77 -3.66
CA ASP A 312 6.74 -3.52 -4.41
C ASP A 312 5.39 -2.84 -4.19
N ASN A 313 4.91 -2.16 -5.23
CA ASN A 313 3.68 -1.38 -5.17
C ASN A 313 2.41 -2.22 -4.95
N GLU A 314 2.51 -3.55 -5.03
CA GLU A 314 1.45 -4.50 -4.73
C GLU A 314 1.74 -5.24 -3.41
N TYR A 315 2.80 -6.06 -3.35
CA TYR A 315 3.07 -6.91 -2.18
C TYR A 315 3.60 -6.13 -0.98
N GLY A 316 4.55 -5.22 -1.17
CA GLY A 316 5.10 -4.40 -0.07
C GLY A 316 4.04 -3.48 0.55
N PHE A 317 3.21 -2.85 -0.29
CA PHE A 317 2.05 -2.10 0.18
C PHE A 317 1.07 -2.98 0.98
N THR A 318 0.76 -4.18 0.44
CA THR A 318 -0.15 -5.13 1.10
C THR A 318 0.42 -5.60 2.44
N ALA A 319 1.72 -5.89 2.51
CA ALA A 319 2.37 -6.27 3.76
C ALA A 319 2.26 -5.18 4.83
N ASN A 320 2.48 -3.93 4.46
CA ASN A 320 2.32 -2.78 5.36
C ASN A 320 0.87 -2.57 5.81
N MET A 321 -0.08 -2.75 4.89
CA MET A 321 -1.52 -2.71 5.19
C MET A 321 -1.93 -3.81 6.18
N ILE A 322 -1.41 -5.04 6.03
CA ILE A 322 -1.68 -6.12 6.99
C ILE A 322 -1.07 -5.80 8.36
N SER A 323 0.14 -5.23 8.41
CA SER A 323 0.72 -4.78 9.69
C SER A 323 -0.11 -3.66 10.34
N THR A 324 -0.69 -2.76 9.55
CA THR A 324 -1.66 -1.76 10.05
C THR A 324 -2.92 -2.44 10.61
N LEU A 325 -3.44 -3.45 9.92
CA LEU A 325 -4.63 -4.19 10.38
C LEU A 325 -4.36 -4.94 11.68
N GLU A 326 -3.24 -5.65 11.79
CA GLU A 326 -2.84 -6.36 13.01
C GLU A 326 -2.71 -5.40 14.20
N TYR A 327 -2.03 -4.28 14.01
CA TYR A 327 -1.93 -3.24 15.04
C TYR A 327 -3.32 -2.71 15.43
N PHE A 328 -4.22 -2.51 14.46
CA PHE A 328 -5.59 -2.03 14.71
C PHE A 328 -6.43 -3.08 15.46
N VAL A 329 -6.19 -4.37 15.21
CA VAL A 329 -6.81 -5.48 15.96
C VAL A 329 -6.34 -5.49 17.41
N ASP A 330 -5.05 -5.28 17.66
CA ASP A 330 -4.45 -5.32 19.01
C ASP A 330 -4.90 -4.16 19.92
N LEU A 331 -5.53 -3.13 19.37
CA LEU A 331 -6.11 -2.02 20.13
C LEU A 331 -7.50 -2.34 20.75
N ASN A 332 -8.04 -3.56 20.54
CA ASN A 332 -9.39 -3.97 20.98
C ASN A 332 -9.41 -4.72 22.31
#